data_056228366f4a4e119d293515e8cfa6a4
#
_entry.id   056228366f4a4e119d293515e8cfa6a4
#
_cell.length_a   1.000
_cell.length_b   1.000
_cell.length_c   1.000
_cell.angle_alpha   90.00
_cell.angle_beta   90.00
_cell.angle_gamma   90.00
#
_symmetry.space_group_name_H-M   'P 1'
#
loop_
_entity.id
_entity.type
_entity.pdbx_description
1 polymer ?
#
loop_
_entity_poly.entity_id
_entity_poly.type
_entity_poly.pdbx_seq_one_letter_code
_entity_poly.pdbx_strand_id
1 'polypeptide(L)'
;MKGKRYMSIFDDTYTLNNGVKIPRLALGVWEIPDAQTPKAVEEAIKIGYRHIDTAQAYGNEAGVGEGVRKSGIARDEIFVNSKVEAGIKNYKDAKASIDETLLKMKFDYLDMMIIHNPQPWNEVNQSNDRHFEGNLEVWRALEDAMKEGKLRAIGVSSFEKEDLDNLMDNSSTKPMVNQILCHIAATPLELIKYSQDNDIVVESFSPVAHGAAMNDPEIVKMAQKYGVSVPQLCIRYDWQLNTVVLPKSANPEHMKANSEIDFEISPEDMEILKKMKPLNYGDASVFPVFGGKM
;
A
#
# COMPACT_ATOMS: atom_id res chain seq x y z
N MET A 1 -7.98 38.38 9.88
CA MET A 1 -8.34 36.95 9.72
C MET A 1 -7.07 36.19 9.37
N LYS A 2 -6.52 35.38 10.29
CA LYS A 2 -5.38 34.49 9.97
C LYS A 2 -5.93 33.35 9.10
N GLY A 3 -5.56 33.33 7.83
CA GLY A 3 -5.95 32.26 6.93
C GLY A 3 -5.56 30.90 7.52
N LYS A 4 -6.50 29.97 7.64
CA LYS A 4 -6.19 28.55 7.88
C LYS A 4 -5.25 28.14 6.75
N ARG A 5 -4.00 27.84 7.05
CA ARG A 5 -3.08 27.14 6.15
C ARG A 5 -3.68 25.73 6.04
N TYR A 6 -4.39 25.46 4.96
CA TYR A 6 -4.75 24.08 4.63
C TYR A 6 -3.41 23.35 4.43
N MET A 7 -3.14 22.34 5.25
CA MET A 7 -2.01 21.45 5.01
C MET A 7 -2.23 20.77 3.66
N SER A 8 -1.19 20.72 2.84
CA SER A 8 -1.25 19.96 1.60
C SER A 8 -1.52 18.50 1.94
N ILE A 9 -2.29 17.79 1.11
CA ILE A 9 -2.52 16.35 1.28
C ILE A 9 -1.21 15.56 1.39
N PHE A 10 -0.15 16.08 0.78
CA PHE A 10 1.19 15.47 0.82
C PHE A 10 1.92 15.66 2.16
N ASP A 11 1.47 16.62 2.99
CA ASP A 11 2.03 16.87 4.33
C ASP A 11 1.32 16.03 5.40
N ASP A 12 0.19 15.38 5.07
CA ASP A 12 -0.56 14.56 6.02
C ASP A 12 0.12 13.19 6.19
N THR A 13 0.37 12.83 7.45
CA THR A 13 1.12 11.63 7.81
C THR A 13 0.46 10.91 8.98
N TYR A 14 0.61 9.59 9.02
CA TYR A 14 0.45 8.83 10.26
C TYR A 14 1.81 8.64 10.94
N THR A 15 1.77 8.40 12.25
CA THR A 15 2.94 7.97 13.02
C THR A 15 2.77 6.48 13.30
N LEU A 16 3.71 5.67 12.82
CA LEU A 16 3.77 4.24 13.08
C LEU A 16 4.07 3.96 14.55
N ASN A 17 3.78 2.76 15.04
CA ASN A 17 3.98 2.38 16.45
C ASN A 17 5.45 2.42 16.91
N ASN A 18 6.41 2.57 16.00
CA ASN A 18 7.82 2.82 16.30
C ASN A 18 8.24 4.30 16.17
N GLY A 19 7.31 5.21 15.91
CA GLY A 19 7.56 6.65 15.77
C GLY A 19 7.93 7.15 14.37
N VAL A 20 8.11 6.26 13.39
CA VAL A 20 8.35 6.65 11.99
C VAL A 20 7.09 7.27 11.40
N LYS A 21 7.23 8.35 10.65
CA LYS A 21 6.11 8.98 9.95
C LYS A 21 5.96 8.39 8.56
N ILE A 22 4.73 8.04 8.18
CA ILE A 22 4.36 7.55 6.87
C ILE A 22 3.38 8.51 6.18
N PRO A 23 3.66 9.02 4.97
CA PRO A 23 2.72 9.85 4.22
C PRO A 23 1.46 9.07 3.85
N ARG A 24 0.29 9.71 3.97
CA ARG A 24 -1.01 9.07 3.78
C ARG A 24 -1.39 8.83 2.32
N LEU A 25 -0.74 9.51 1.38
CA LEU A 25 -0.94 9.29 -0.06
C LEU A 25 0.35 8.78 -0.67
N ALA A 26 0.30 7.60 -1.30
CA ALA A 26 1.44 7.00 -1.99
C ALA A 26 1.20 6.89 -3.49
N LEU A 27 2.29 6.76 -4.26
CA LEU A 27 2.25 6.24 -5.62
C LEU A 27 2.51 4.74 -5.58
N GLY A 28 1.51 3.92 -5.95
CA GLY A 28 1.71 2.52 -6.29
C GLY A 28 2.29 2.37 -7.69
N VAL A 29 3.25 1.44 -7.88
CA VAL A 29 3.90 1.21 -9.19
C VAL A 29 3.67 -0.19 -9.77
N TRP A 30 2.73 -0.96 -9.23
CA TRP A 30 2.38 -2.27 -9.81
C TRP A 30 2.01 -2.13 -11.30
N GLU A 31 2.49 -3.05 -12.13
CA GLU A 31 2.30 -3.04 -13.58
C GLU A 31 2.85 -1.80 -14.33
N ILE A 32 3.75 -1.04 -13.72
CA ILE A 32 4.58 -0.07 -14.45
C ILE A 32 5.87 -0.79 -14.83
N PRO A 33 6.18 -0.96 -16.13
CA PRO A 33 7.43 -1.58 -16.57
C PRO A 33 8.65 -0.86 -16.00
N ASP A 34 9.70 -1.61 -15.62
CA ASP A 34 10.91 -1.05 -15.00
C ASP A 34 11.50 0.13 -15.79
N ALA A 35 11.55 0.02 -17.12
CA ALA A 35 12.03 1.10 -17.99
C ALA A 35 11.20 2.41 -17.95
N GLN A 36 9.94 2.34 -17.53
CA GLN A 36 9.04 3.51 -17.42
C GLN A 36 8.96 4.04 -15.98
N THR A 37 9.32 3.20 -15.01
CA THR A 37 9.19 3.51 -13.58
C THR A 37 9.99 4.73 -13.13
N PRO A 38 11.24 4.97 -13.60
CA PRO A 38 11.99 6.16 -13.20
C PRO A 38 11.24 7.45 -13.51
N LYS A 39 10.68 7.56 -14.72
CA LYS A 39 9.93 8.75 -15.14
C LYS A 39 8.65 8.92 -14.33
N ALA A 40 7.91 7.85 -14.06
CA ALA A 40 6.69 7.90 -13.25
C ALA A 40 6.97 8.37 -11.83
N VAL A 41 8.05 7.88 -11.21
CA VAL A 41 8.47 8.26 -9.86
C VAL A 41 8.94 9.72 -9.81
N GLU A 42 9.78 10.16 -10.78
CA GLU A 42 10.21 11.56 -10.88
C GLU A 42 9.01 12.52 -10.97
N GLU A 43 8.04 12.22 -11.85
CA GLU A 43 6.85 13.08 -12.02
C GLU A 43 5.97 13.08 -10.75
N ALA A 44 5.80 11.95 -10.09
CA ALA A 44 5.07 11.89 -8.82
C ALA A 44 5.74 12.75 -7.73
N ILE A 45 7.05 12.63 -7.57
CA ILE A 45 7.80 13.40 -6.57
C ILE A 45 7.73 14.91 -6.92
N LYS A 46 7.81 15.29 -8.19
CA LYS A 46 7.66 16.66 -8.66
C LYS A 46 6.25 17.24 -8.38
N ILE A 47 5.19 16.42 -8.47
CA ILE A 47 3.83 16.81 -8.13
C ILE A 47 3.69 17.04 -6.61
N GLY A 48 4.45 16.32 -5.79
CA GLY A 48 4.44 16.44 -4.33
C GLY A 48 4.41 15.11 -3.58
N TYR A 49 4.28 13.98 -4.26
CA TYR A 49 4.31 12.67 -3.60
C TYR A 49 5.62 12.48 -2.83
N ARG A 50 5.51 11.89 -1.64
CA ARG A 50 6.64 11.56 -0.77
C ARG A 50 6.61 10.11 -0.29
N HIS A 51 5.71 9.29 -0.85
CA HIS A 51 5.61 7.86 -0.55
C HIS A 51 5.48 7.09 -1.87
N ILE A 52 6.39 6.12 -2.09
CA ILE A 52 6.44 5.25 -3.26
C ILE A 52 6.33 3.79 -2.79
N ASP A 53 5.35 3.06 -3.31
CA ASP A 53 5.11 1.65 -3.00
C ASP A 53 5.44 0.76 -4.20
N THR A 54 6.38 -0.16 -4.00
CA THR A 54 6.75 -1.22 -4.96
C THR A 54 6.80 -2.58 -4.30
N ALA A 55 7.30 -3.60 -4.99
CA ALA A 55 7.53 -4.94 -4.47
C ALA A 55 8.58 -5.69 -5.30
N GLN A 56 9.24 -6.68 -4.71
CA GLN A 56 10.15 -7.59 -5.43
C GLN A 56 9.45 -8.27 -6.62
N ALA A 57 8.20 -8.70 -6.42
CA ALA A 57 7.39 -9.35 -7.45
C ALA A 57 7.03 -8.45 -8.65
N TYR A 58 7.15 -7.12 -8.52
CA TYR A 58 6.80 -6.21 -9.62
C TYR A 58 7.92 -6.07 -10.66
N GLY A 59 9.16 -6.44 -10.29
CA GLY A 59 10.32 -6.39 -11.17
C GLY A 59 10.78 -4.98 -11.55
N ASN A 60 10.36 -3.94 -10.78
CA ASN A 60 10.62 -2.54 -11.09
C ASN A 60 11.32 -1.76 -9.96
N GLU A 61 11.90 -2.48 -8.99
CA GLU A 61 12.64 -1.87 -7.87
C GLU A 61 13.83 -1.02 -8.34
N ALA A 62 14.55 -1.46 -9.38
CA ALA A 62 15.67 -0.71 -9.95
C ALA A 62 15.21 0.64 -10.51
N GLY A 63 14.08 0.64 -11.23
CA GLY A 63 13.45 1.85 -11.76
C GLY A 63 12.97 2.81 -10.67
N VAL A 64 12.40 2.29 -9.58
CA VAL A 64 12.02 3.12 -8.41
C VAL A 64 13.26 3.80 -7.84
N GLY A 65 14.33 3.04 -7.57
CA GLY A 65 15.57 3.60 -7.04
C GLY A 65 16.20 4.66 -7.96
N GLU A 66 16.14 4.46 -9.27
CA GLU A 66 16.61 5.43 -10.26
C GLU A 66 15.75 6.71 -10.23
N GLY A 67 14.42 6.60 -10.23
CA GLY A 67 13.50 7.74 -10.21
C GLY A 67 13.66 8.59 -8.95
N VAL A 68 13.78 7.95 -7.78
CA VAL A 68 14.06 8.67 -6.52
C VAL A 68 15.37 9.45 -6.59
N ARG A 69 16.46 8.82 -7.05
CA ARG A 69 17.75 9.54 -7.19
C ARG A 69 17.70 10.67 -8.19
N LYS A 70 16.97 10.49 -9.32
CA LYS A 70 16.84 11.53 -10.37
C LYS A 70 15.94 12.69 -9.96
N SER A 71 15.04 12.50 -9.00
CA SER A 71 14.14 13.56 -8.53
C SER A 71 14.86 14.77 -7.93
N GLY A 72 16.11 14.60 -7.49
CA GLY A 72 16.89 15.65 -6.84
C GLY A 72 16.45 15.98 -5.39
N ILE A 73 15.46 15.29 -4.87
CA ILE A 73 15.00 15.42 -3.47
C ILE A 73 15.88 14.53 -2.58
N ALA A 74 16.17 14.99 -1.37
CA ALA A 74 16.97 14.22 -0.43
C ALA A 74 16.30 12.85 -0.10
N ARG A 75 17.11 11.77 0.03
CA ARG A 75 16.59 10.40 0.21
C ARG A 75 15.70 10.27 1.45
N ASP A 76 16.03 10.99 2.52
CA ASP A 76 15.30 11.00 3.78
C ASP A 76 13.99 11.77 3.76
N GLU A 77 13.72 12.52 2.69
CA GLU A 77 12.44 13.17 2.44
C GLU A 77 11.43 12.28 1.68
N ILE A 78 11.87 11.12 1.18
CA ILE A 78 11.05 10.20 0.39
C ILE A 78 10.88 8.88 1.15
N PHE A 79 9.65 8.50 1.45
CA PHE A 79 9.31 7.21 2.03
C PHE A 79 9.20 6.17 0.91
N VAL A 80 10.04 5.15 0.92
CA VAL A 80 10.02 4.05 -0.06
C VAL A 80 9.71 2.74 0.63
N ASN A 81 8.65 2.08 0.18
CA ASN A 81 8.26 0.74 0.61
C ASN A 81 8.51 -0.28 -0.50
N SER A 82 9.01 -1.46 -0.12
CA SER A 82 9.00 -2.66 -0.94
C SER A 82 8.46 -3.87 -0.16
N LYS A 83 8.32 -5.02 -0.82
CA LYS A 83 7.70 -6.21 -0.26
C LYS A 83 8.55 -7.44 -0.54
N VAL A 84 8.78 -8.25 0.49
CA VAL A 84 9.39 -9.59 0.34
C VAL A 84 8.44 -10.47 -0.46
N GLU A 85 8.95 -11.15 -1.48
CA GLU A 85 8.17 -12.01 -2.36
C GLU A 85 7.41 -13.08 -1.54
N ALA A 86 6.14 -13.31 -1.90
CA ALA A 86 5.20 -14.11 -1.11
C ALA A 86 5.61 -15.59 -0.93
N GLY A 87 6.35 -16.15 -1.87
CA GLY A 87 6.89 -17.53 -1.81
C GLY A 87 8.07 -17.69 -0.87
N ILE A 88 8.73 -16.61 -0.46
CA ILE A 88 9.82 -16.69 0.52
C ILE A 88 9.23 -16.93 1.91
N LYS A 89 9.58 -18.10 2.50
CA LYS A 89 9.06 -18.58 3.79
C LYS A 89 10.15 -19.07 4.74
N ASN A 90 11.37 -18.55 4.58
CA ASN A 90 12.48 -18.87 5.49
C ASN A 90 13.38 -17.65 5.71
N TYR A 91 14.05 -17.64 6.85
CA TYR A 91 14.92 -16.54 7.29
C TYR A 91 16.05 -16.22 6.30
N LYS A 92 16.75 -17.26 5.82
CA LYS A 92 17.95 -17.08 4.98
C LYS A 92 17.62 -16.39 3.67
N ASP A 93 16.58 -16.86 2.98
CA ASP A 93 16.20 -16.32 1.68
C ASP A 93 15.56 -14.93 1.84
N ALA A 94 14.80 -14.70 2.93
CA ALA A 94 14.27 -13.38 3.25
C ALA A 94 15.39 -12.36 3.48
N LYS A 95 16.40 -12.69 4.28
CA LYS A 95 17.53 -11.81 4.53
C LYS A 95 18.31 -11.49 3.25
N ALA A 96 18.55 -12.50 2.41
CA ALA A 96 19.22 -12.31 1.13
C ALA A 96 18.39 -11.42 0.18
N SER A 97 17.07 -11.59 0.14
CA SER A 97 16.19 -10.80 -0.72
C SER A 97 16.12 -9.32 -0.29
N ILE A 98 16.21 -9.02 1.00
CA ILE A 98 16.29 -7.64 1.51
C ILE A 98 17.57 -6.97 0.99
N ASP A 99 18.72 -7.65 1.10
CA ASP A 99 19.99 -7.13 0.62
C ASP A 99 19.99 -6.93 -0.91
N GLU A 100 19.35 -7.83 -1.65
CA GLU A 100 19.17 -7.72 -3.10
C GLU A 100 18.31 -6.51 -3.47
N THR A 101 17.21 -6.25 -2.76
CA THR A 101 16.37 -5.06 -2.95
C THR A 101 17.16 -3.77 -2.78
N LEU A 102 17.94 -3.66 -1.71
CA LEU A 102 18.79 -2.47 -1.46
C LEU A 102 19.82 -2.29 -2.58
N LEU A 103 20.44 -3.37 -3.04
CA LEU A 103 21.39 -3.36 -4.15
C LEU A 103 20.74 -2.92 -5.46
N LYS A 104 19.56 -3.45 -5.82
CA LYS A 104 18.80 -3.07 -7.02
C LYS A 104 18.42 -1.59 -7.01
N MET A 105 17.92 -1.10 -5.90
CA MET A 105 17.53 0.29 -5.74
C MET A 105 18.74 1.23 -5.58
N LYS A 106 19.93 0.70 -5.25
CA LYS A 106 21.13 1.46 -4.85
C LYS A 106 20.85 2.38 -3.67
N PHE A 107 20.23 1.83 -2.64
CA PHE A 107 19.91 2.51 -1.38
C PHE A 107 20.68 1.87 -0.22
N ASP A 108 21.04 2.69 0.76
CA ASP A 108 21.61 2.21 2.02
C ASP A 108 20.53 1.67 2.96
N TYR A 109 19.30 2.17 2.83
CA TYR A 109 18.15 1.74 3.63
C TYR A 109 16.82 1.90 2.86
N LEU A 110 15.79 1.17 3.31
CA LEU A 110 14.39 1.42 2.96
C LEU A 110 13.63 2.02 4.16
N ASP A 111 12.63 2.82 3.87
CA ASP A 111 11.74 3.34 4.92
C ASP A 111 10.84 2.25 5.47
N MET A 112 10.39 1.32 4.61
CA MET A 112 9.60 0.17 5.03
C MET A 112 9.84 -1.03 4.12
N MET A 113 9.75 -2.23 4.68
CA MET A 113 9.62 -3.47 3.94
C MET A 113 8.60 -4.37 4.62
N ILE A 114 7.73 -5.00 3.81
CA ILE A 114 6.62 -5.79 4.32
C ILE A 114 6.62 -7.19 3.72
N ILE A 115 6.01 -8.18 4.40
CA ILE A 115 5.71 -9.49 3.80
C ILE A 115 4.57 -9.29 2.81
N HIS A 116 4.75 -9.68 1.53
CA HIS A 116 3.81 -9.36 0.45
C HIS A 116 2.47 -10.07 0.59
N ASN A 117 2.47 -11.30 1.08
CA ASN A 117 1.26 -12.09 1.36
C ASN A 117 1.60 -13.20 2.37
N PRO A 118 0.65 -13.61 3.26
CA PRO A 118 0.90 -14.71 4.18
C PRO A 118 1.08 -16.06 3.46
N GLN A 119 0.52 -16.21 2.27
CA GLN A 119 0.60 -17.42 1.44
C GLN A 119 1.40 -17.16 0.15
N PRO A 120 2.11 -18.14 -0.40
CA PRO A 120 2.60 -18.08 -1.78
C PRO A 120 1.46 -17.83 -2.77
N TRP A 121 1.70 -17.07 -3.83
CA TRP A 121 0.64 -16.66 -4.77
C TRP A 121 -0.14 -17.84 -5.38
N ASN A 122 0.51 -18.96 -5.65
CA ASN A 122 -0.11 -20.18 -6.17
C ASN A 122 -0.94 -20.94 -5.13
N GLU A 123 -0.96 -20.51 -3.88
CA GLU A 123 -1.75 -21.10 -2.80
C GLU A 123 -2.91 -20.20 -2.36
N VAL A 124 -2.84 -18.91 -2.66
CA VAL A 124 -3.91 -17.95 -2.35
C VAL A 124 -5.23 -18.43 -2.99
N ASN A 125 -6.32 -18.46 -2.21
CA ASN A 125 -7.63 -18.99 -2.59
C ASN A 125 -7.68 -20.49 -2.94
N GLN A 126 -6.61 -21.25 -2.64
CA GLN A 126 -6.52 -22.68 -2.99
C GLN A 126 -6.05 -23.55 -1.82
N SER A 127 -5.39 -22.99 -0.82
CA SER A 127 -4.86 -23.68 0.34
C SER A 127 -5.38 -23.03 1.64
N ASN A 128 -5.54 -23.82 2.69
CA ASN A 128 -5.82 -23.34 4.03
C ASN A 128 -4.54 -23.20 4.88
N ASP A 129 -3.37 -23.54 4.32
CA ASP A 129 -2.11 -23.35 5.04
C ASP A 129 -1.77 -21.85 5.06
N ARG A 130 -1.68 -21.29 6.25
CA ARG A 130 -1.36 -19.88 6.50
C ARG A 130 0.14 -19.63 6.63
N HIS A 131 0.97 -20.68 6.53
CA HIS A 131 2.45 -20.59 6.65
C HIS A 131 2.93 -19.84 7.90
N PHE A 132 2.28 -20.06 9.05
CA PHE A 132 2.58 -19.32 10.29
C PHE A 132 4.06 -19.35 10.66
N GLU A 133 4.68 -20.54 10.65
CA GLU A 133 6.11 -20.70 10.97
C GLU A 133 7.01 -20.00 9.95
N GLY A 134 6.70 -20.16 8.65
CA GLY A 134 7.46 -19.51 7.57
C GLY A 134 7.35 -17.99 7.63
N ASN A 135 6.18 -17.45 7.93
CA ASN A 135 5.98 -16.01 8.11
C ASN A 135 6.75 -15.47 9.33
N LEU A 136 6.86 -16.22 10.43
CA LEU A 136 7.71 -15.87 11.58
C LEU A 136 9.20 -15.85 11.21
N GLU A 137 9.66 -16.79 10.38
CA GLU A 137 11.04 -16.80 9.89
C GLU A 137 11.36 -15.54 9.04
N VAL A 138 10.44 -15.18 8.12
CA VAL A 138 10.58 -13.95 7.32
C VAL A 138 10.50 -12.72 8.22
N TRP A 139 9.60 -12.71 9.19
CA TRP A 139 9.45 -11.60 10.13
C TRP A 139 10.72 -11.37 10.94
N ARG A 140 11.35 -12.43 11.43
CA ARG A 140 12.65 -12.36 12.12
C ARG A 140 13.74 -11.75 11.24
N ALA A 141 13.77 -12.07 9.94
CA ALA A 141 14.72 -11.47 9.01
C ALA A 141 14.48 -9.95 8.85
N LEU A 142 13.21 -9.51 8.81
CA LEU A 142 12.83 -8.09 8.78
C LEU A 142 13.22 -7.38 10.08
N GLU A 143 12.97 -8.00 11.25
CA GLU A 143 13.39 -7.45 12.55
C GLU A 143 14.91 -7.25 12.63
N ASP A 144 15.69 -8.21 12.15
CA ASP A 144 17.16 -8.13 12.16
C ASP A 144 17.66 -7.08 11.16
N ALA A 145 17.07 -6.99 9.97
CA ALA A 145 17.38 -5.93 9.01
C ALA A 145 17.05 -4.52 9.57
N MET A 146 15.99 -4.40 10.36
CA MET A 146 15.65 -3.15 11.05
C MET A 146 16.70 -2.82 12.14
N LYS A 147 17.14 -3.80 12.94
CA LYS A 147 18.23 -3.62 13.92
C LYS A 147 19.57 -3.26 13.26
N GLU A 148 19.81 -3.77 12.05
CA GLU A 148 21.01 -3.45 11.24
C GLU A 148 20.91 -2.05 10.60
N GLY A 149 19.78 -1.34 10.73
CA GLY A 149 19.56 -0.01 10.15
C GLY A 149 19.23 -0.03 8.64
N LYS A 150 19.01 -1.19 8.06
CA LYS A 150 18.62 -1.37 6.65
C LYS A 150 17.15 -1.04 6.39
N LEU A 151 16.29 -1.17 7.42
CA LEU A 151 14.86 -0.87 7.38
C LEU A 151 14.51 0.08 8.52
N ARG A 152 13.66 1.08 8.27
CA ARG A 152 13.15 1.98 9.30
C ARG A 152 11.84 1.48 9.92
N ALA A 153 11.04 0.77 9.13
CA ALA A 153 9.77 0.17 9.54
C ALA A 153 9.58 -1.19 8.86
N ILE A 154 8.76 -2.04 9.49
CA ILE A 154 8.41 -3.36 8.97
C ILE A 154 6.91 -3.60 9.11
N GLY A 155 6.34 -4.35 8.18
CA GLY A 155 4.90 -4.61 8.14
C GLY A 155 4.54 -5.85 7.34
N VAL A 156 3.27 -5.95 7.04
CA VAL A 156 2.70 -7.10 6.32
C VAL A 156 1.68 -6.64 5.27
N SER A 157 1.31 -7.53 4.37
CA SER A 157 0.25 -7.29 3.40
C SER A 157 -0.67 -8.50 3.29
N SER A 158 -1.98 -8.25 3.19
CA SER A 158 -3.04 -9.27 3.09
C SER A 158 -3.09 -10.24 4.28
N PHE A 159 -2.61 -9.82 5.43
CA PHE A 159 -2.69 -10.60 6.66
C PHE A 159 -4.08 -10.44 7.28
N GLU A 160 -4.72 -11.55 7.53
CA GLU A 160 -5.97 -11.63 8.29
C GLU A 160 -5.69 -11.58 9.81
N LYS A 161 -6.77 -11.51 10.60
CA LYS A 161 -6.63 -11.42 12.06
C LYS A 161 -5.74 -12.52 12.64
N GLU A 162 -5.93 -13.77 12.21
CA GLU A 162 -5.15 -14.93 12.72
C GLU A 162 -3.67 -14.84 12.38
N ASP A 163 -3.32 -14.28 11.21
CA ASP A 163 -1.93 -14.06 10.80
C ASP A 163 -1.26 -12.98 11.64
N LEU A 164 -2.01 -11.90 11.91
CA LEU A 164 -1.54 -10.80 12.79
C LEU A 164 -1.35 -11.29 14.22
N ASP A 165 -2.30 -12.06 14.75
CA ASP A 165 -2.20 -12.68 16.09
C ASP A 165 -0.96 -13.56 16.17
N ASN A 166 -0.72 -14.41 15.17
CA ASN A 166 0.48 -15.26 15.14
C ASN A 166 1.78 -14.47 15.23
N LEU A 167 1.91 -13.36 14.48
CA LEU A 167 3.10 -12.52 14.56
C LEU A 167 3.20 -11.82 15.92
N MET A 168 2.10 -11.24 16.41
CA MET A 168 2.12 -10.48 17.67
C MET A 168 2.41 -11.36 18.89
N ASP A 169 1.93 -12.62 18.88
CA ASP A 169 2.12 -13.55 20.00
C ASP A 169 3.50 -14.20 20.00
N ASN A 170 4.18 -14.29 18.82
CA ASN A 170 5.40 -15.10 18.66
C ASN A 170 6.61 -14.29 18.18
N SER A 171 6.55 -12.97 18.14
CA SER A 171 7.68 -12.11 17.77
C SER A 171 7.91 -10.99 18.77
N SER A 172 9.03 -10.28 18.63
CA SER A 172 9.38 -9.18 19.54
C SER A 172 8.88 -7.82 19.05
N THR A 173 8.54 -7.71 17.78
CA THR A 173 8.12 -6.47 17.13
C THR A 173 6.71 -6.65 16.54
N LYS A 174 5.78 -5.80 16.97
CA LYS A 174 4.44 -5.74 16.37
C LYS A 174 4.51 -5.21 14.93
N PRO A 175 3.72 -5.73 13.98
CA PRO A 175 3.58 -5.12 12.66
C PRO A 175 3.22 -3.63 12.78
N MET A 176 3.86 -2.80 11.96
CA MET A 176 3.61 -1.35 11.93
C MET A 176 2.53 -0.99 10.91
N VAL A 177 2.43 -1.80 9.87
CA VAL A 177 1.49 -1.63 8.76
C VAL A 177 0.90 -2.98 8.39
N ASN A 178 -0.41 -2.99 8.03
CA ASN A 178 -1.05 -4.06 7.26
C ASN A 178 -1.62 -3.45 5.97
N GLN A 179 -1.03 -3.79 4.82
CA GLN A 179 -1.46 -3.32 3.51
C GLN A 179 -2.50 -4.30 2.93
N ILE A 180 -3.74 -3.87 2.74
CA ILE A 180 -4.86 -4.74 2.40
C ILE A 180 -5.63 -4.25 1.17
N LEU A 181 -6.32 -5.17 0.49
CA LEU A 181 -7.30 -4.78 -0.51
C LEU A 181 -8.42 -4.00 0.17
N CYS A 182 -8.57 -2.74 -0.22
CA CYS A 182 -9.65 -1.91 0.29
C CYS A 182 -10.09 -0.92 -0.78
N HIS A 183 -11.38 -0.91 -1.06
CA HIS A 183 -12.04 0.04 -1.95
C HIS A 183 -13.56 -0.01 -1.73
N ILE A 184 -14.29 0.92 -2.33
CA ILE A 184 -15.76 0.86 -2.40
C ILE A 184 -16.19 -0.52 -2.89
N ALA A 185 -17.12 -1.18 -2.19
CA ALA A 185 -17.63 -2.54 -2.45
C ALA A 185 -16.71 -3.72 -2.03
N ALA A 186 -15.51 -3.44 -1.51
CA ALA A 186 -14.64 -4.44 -0.88
C ALA A 186 -13.91 -3.80 0.30
N THR A 187 -14.66 -3.51 1.36
CA THR A 187 -14.14 -2.82 2.54
C THR A 187 -14.13 -3.77 3.75
N PRO A 188 -12.97 -4.29 4.15
CA PRO A 188 -12.86 -5.22 5.27
C PRO A 188 -12.87 -4.47 6.62
N LEU A 189 -14.05 -3.91 7.00
CA LEU A 189 -14.19 -3.02 8.15
C LEU A 189 -13.71 -3.63 9.47
N GLU A 190 -13.96 -4.93 9.69
CA GLU A 190 -13.53 -5.63 10.90
C GLU A 190 -12.01 -5.75 10.98
N LEU A 191 -11.35 -6.05 9.86
CA LEU A 191 -9.90 -6.13 9.79
C LEU A 191 -9.23 -4.75 9.93
N ILE A 192 -9.82 -3.71 9.30
CA ILE A 192 -9.39 -2.32 9.46
C ILE A 192 -9.44 -1.92 10.93
N LYS A 193 -10.60 -2.14 11.55
CA LYS A 193 -10.78 -1.84 12.99
C LYS A 193 -9.82 -2.63 13.86
N TYR A 194 -9.67 -3.93 13.60
CA TYR A 194 -8.76 -4.80 14.36
C TYR A 194 -7.32 -4.30 14.27
N SER A 195 -6.85 -3.95 13.08
CA SER A 195 -5.51 -3.39 12.87
C SER A 195 -5.32 -2.08 13.63
N GLN A 196 -6.27 -1.15 13.49
CA GLN A 196 -6.21 0.15 14.16
C GLN A 196 -6.27 0.04 15.70
N ASP A 197 -7.10 -0.85 16.25
CA ASP A 197 -7.19 -1.11 17.70
C ASP A 197 -5.86 -1.69 18.26
N ASN A 198 -5.03 -2.26 17.40
CA ASN A 198 -3.71 -2.79 17.74
C ASN A 198 -2.54 -1.86 17.38
N ASP A 199 -2.79 -0.58 17.08
CA ASP A 199 -1.80 0.41 16.64
C ASP A 199 -1.06 0.00 15.35
N ILE A 200 -1.73 -0.73 14.46
CA ILE A 200 -1.24 -1.11 13.14
C ILE A 200 -1.90 -0.19 12.12
N VAL A 201 -1.09 0.59 11.39
CA VAL A 201 -1.61 1.45 10.32
C VAL A 201 -2.08 0.59 9.15
N VAL A 202 -3.25 0.91 8.61
CA VAL A 202 -3.79 0.22 7.43
C VAL A 202 -3.41 0.99 6.17
N GLU A 203 -2.88 0.29 5.18
CA GLU A 203 -2.72 0.81 3.82
C GLU A 203 -3.73 0.14 2.88
N SER A 204 -4.40 0.95 2.06
CA SER A 204 -5.40 0.51 1.09
C SER A 204 -4.78 0.41 -0.29
N PHE A 205 -4.58 -0.80 -0.82
CA PHE A 205 -4.20 -0.96 -2.20
C PHE A 205 -5.42 -1.15 -3.13
N SER A 206 -5.25 -0.84 -4.41
CA SER A 206 -6.29 -0.89 -5.44
C SER A 206 -7.54 -0.05 -5.13
N PRO A 207 -7.43 1.22 -4.74
CA PRO A 207 -8.58 2.05 -4.33
C PRO A 207 -9.65 2.18 -5.44
N VAL A 208 -9.28 2.03 -6.73
CA VAL A 208 -10.20 2.05 -7.87
C VAL A 208 -10.57 0.64 -8.38
N ALA A 209 -10.34 -0.41 -7.56
CA ALA A 209 -10.69 -1.79 -7.89
C ALA A 209 -10.10 -2.26 -9.24
N HIS A 210 -8.82 -1.95 -9.51
CA HIS A 210 -8.17 -2.22 -10.80
C HIS A 210 -8.97 -1.69 -12.02
N GLY A 211 -9.67 -0.58 -11.84
CA GLY A 211 -10.52 0.04 -12.85
C GLY A 211 -11.99 -0.39 -12.85
N ALA A 212 -12.36 -1.44 -12.11
CA ALA A 212 -13.75 -1.90 -12.06
C ALA A 212 -14.73 -0.84 -11.52
N ALA A 213 -14.27 0.01 -10.61
CA ALA A 213 -15.07 1.11 -10.07
C ALA A 213 -15.43 2.18 -11.12
N MET A 214 -14.64 2.32 -12.19
CA MET A 214 -14.78 3.40 -13.17
C MET A 214 -16.10 3.38 -13.92
N ASN A 215 -16.68 2.20 -14.10
CA ASN A 215 -17.89 1.97 -14.90
C ASN A 215 -19.09 1.54 -14.05
N ASP A 216 -18.96 1.46 -12.74
CA ASP A 216 -20.08 1.14 -11.86
C ASP A 216 -21.05 2.33 -11.79
N PRO A 217 -22.33 2.17 -12.16
CA PRO A 217 -23.27 3.30 -12.27
C PRO A 217 -23.58 3.96 -10.93
N GLU A 218 -23.52 3.24 -9.81
CA GLU A 218 -23.77 3.80 -8.48
C GLU A 218 -22.56 4.64 -8.02
N ILE A 219 -21.35 4.17 -8.26
CA ILE A 219 -20.12 4.91 -7.97
C ILE A 219 -20.02 6.16 -8.85
N VAL A 220 -20.29 6.03 -10.15
CA VAL A 220 -20.32 7.17 -11.09
C VAL A 220 -21.33 8.23 -10.63
N LYS A 221 -22.53 7.82 -10.27
CA LYS A 221 -23.57 8.73 -9.76
C LYS A 221 -23.13 9.43 -8.45
N MET A 222 -22.46 8.69 -7.56
CA MET A 222 -21.95 9.27 -6.32
C MET A 222 -20.85 10.28 -6.59
N ALA A 223 -19.91 9.98 -7.50
CA ALA A 223 -18.86 10.92 -7.90
C ALA A 223 -19.44 12.21 -8.49
N GLN A 224 -20.46 12.09 -9.35
CA GLN A 224 -21.19 13.24 -9.91
C GLN A 224 -21.87 14.10 -8.82
N LYS A 225 -22.44 13.47 -7.79
CA LYS A 225 -23.04 14.18 -6.64
C LYS A 225 -22.05 15.11 -5.97
N TYR A 226 -20.78 14.70 -5.87
CA TYR A 226 -19.69 15.49 -5.26
C TYR A 226 -18.95 16.37 -6.27
N GLY A 227 -19.27 16.30 -7.57
CA GLY A 227 -18.60 17.06 -8.63
C GLY A 227 -17.15 16.63 -8.85
N VAL A 228 -16.81 15.38 -8.58
CA VAL A 228 -15.46 14.82 -8.67
C VAL A 228 -15.40 13.63 -9.63
N SER A 229 -14.18 13.20 -9.99
CA SER A 229 -13.98 11.97 -10.76
C SER A 229 -14.17 10.72 -9.89
N VAL A 230 -14.43 9.58 -10.51
CA VAL A 230 -14.53 8.29 -9.79
C VAL A 230 -13.25 7.96 -9.01
N PRO A 231 -12.02 8.11 -9.56
CA PRO A 231 -10.81 7.89 -8.78
C PRO A 231 -10.71 8.81 -7.55
N GLN A 232 -11.06 10.09 -7.67
CA GLN A 232 -11.05 11.00 -6.53
C GLN A 232 -12.04 10.56 -5.44
N LEU A 233 -13.25 10.13 -5.82
CA LEU A 233 -14.22 9.60 -4.85
C LEU A 233 -13.66 8.35 -4.14
N CYS A 234 -13.09 7.39 -4.88
CA CYS A 234 -12.55 6.16 -4.33
C CYS A 234 -11.38 6.43 -3.37
N ILE A 235 -10.45 7.31 -3.76
CA ILE A 235 -9.30 7.69 -2.92
C ILE A 235 -9.79 8.41 -1.66
N ARG A 236 -10.77 9.32 -1.79
CA ARG A 236 -11.34 10.02 -0.64
C ARG A 236 -12.10 9.09 0.29
N TYR A 237 -12.77 8.08 -0.24
CA TYR A 237 -13.45 7.05 0.54
C TYR A 237 -12.46 6.30 1.46
N ASP A 238 -11.37 5.75 0.90
CA ASP A 238 -10.35 5.06 1.68
C ASP A 238 -9.64 6.00 2.67
N TRP A 239 -9.42 7.25 2.25
CA TRP A 239 -8.87 8.29 3.14
C TRP A 239 -9.75 8.53 4.37
N GLN A 240 -11.08 8.54 4.20
CA GLN A 240 -12.02 8.72 5.32
C GLN A 240 -12.20 7.47 6.19
N LEU A 241 -11.72 6.29 5.74
CA LEU A 241 -11.57 5.11 6.59
C LEU A 241 -10.32 5.17 7.47
N ASN A 242 -9.58 6.29 7.45
CA ASN A 242 -8.32 6.50 8.15
C ASN A 242 -7.22 5.51 7.70
N THR A 243 -7.09 5.29 6.41
CA THR A 243 -6.01 4.49 5.82
C THR A 243 -4.99 5.35 5.09
N VAL A 244 -3.83 4.79 4.80
CA VAL A 244 -2.89 5.27 3.78
C VAL A 244 -3.40 4.75 2.44
N VAL A 245 -3.45 5.59 1.40
CA VAL A 245 -4.06 5.20 0.12
C VAL A 245 -3.01 5.12 -0.97
N LEU A 246 -3.02 3.99 -1.71
CA LEU A 246 -2.01 3.68 -2.72
C LEU A 246 -2.61 3.61 -4.15
N PRO A 247 -3.04 4.74 -4.73
CA PRO A 247 -3.42 4.75 -6.13
C PRO A 247 -2.21 4.51 -7.04
N LYS A 248 -2.40 3.70 -8.09
CA LYS A 248 -1.38 3.47 -9.12
C LYS A 248 -1.65 4.35 -10.34
N SER A 249 -0.64 5.01 -10.83
CA SER A 249 -0.67 5.68 -12.12
C SER A 249 0.74 5.88 -12.69
N ALA A 250 0.88 5.82 -14.02
CA ALA A 250 2.04 6.29 -14.76
C ALA A 250 1.78 7.62 -15.48
N ASN A 251 0.54 8.14 -15.41
CA ASN A 251 0.15 9.40 -16.05
C ASN A 251 0.19 10.55 -15.03
N PRO A 252 1.01 11.60 -15.25
CA PRO A 252 1.14 12.73 -14.33
C PRO A 252 -0.18 13.50 -14.08
N GLU A 253 -1.05 13.60 -15.08
CA GLU A 253 -2.36 14.25 -14.92
C GLU A 253 -3.25 13.46 -13.95
N HIS A 254 -3.26 12.13 -14.06
CA HIS A 254 -3.98 11.29 -13.11
C HIS A 254 -3.35 11.34 -11.70
N MET A 255 -2.02 11.35 -11.59
CA MET A 255 -1.34 11.50 -10.28
C MET A 255 -1.75 12.80 -9.60
N LYS A 256 -1.78 13.91 -10.36
CA LYS A 256 -2.21 15.21 -9.86
C LYS A 256 -3.69 15.16 -9.44
N ALA A 257 -4.58 14.69 -10.30
CA ALA A 257 -6.00 14.58 -9.99
C ALA A 257 -6.26 13.69 -8.75
N ASN A 258 -5.51 12.59 -8.58
CA ASN A 258 -5.60 11.70 -7.43
C ASN A 258 -5.21 12.37 -6.09
N SER A 259 -4.47 13.47 -6.14
CA SER A 259 -4.11 14.26 -4.96
C SER A 259 -5.13 15.38 -4.65
N GLU A 260 -6.04 15.68 -5.57
CA GLU A 260 -7.04 16.73 -5.43
C GLU A 260 -8.33 16.15 -4.80
N ILE A 261 -8.25 15.73 -3.53
CA ILE A 261 -9.35 15.11 -2.79
C ILE A 261 -9.79 15.95 -1.58
N ASP A 262 -9.71 17.27 -1.70
CA ASP A 262 -10.10 18.24 -0.66
C ASP A 262 -11.63 18.46 -0.66
N PHE A 263 -12.39 17.38 -0.44
CA PHE A 263 -13.82 17.36 -0.23
C PHE A 263 -14.15 16.28 0.81
N GLU A 264 -15.34 16.29 1.35
CA GLU A 264 -15.78 15.32 2.36
C GLU A 264 -17.00 14.56 1.85
N ILE A 265 -16.94 13.21 1.90
CA ILE A 265 -18.09 12.33 1.69
C ILE A 265 -18.91 12.34 2.98
N SER A 266 -20.21 12.60 2.88
CA SER A 266 -21.08 12.65 4.07
C SER A 266 -21.12 11.29 4.79
N PRO A 267 -21.38 11.27 6.11
CA PRO A 267 -21.50 10.00 6.85
C PRO A 267 -22.57 9.06 6.24
N GLU A 268 -23.66 9.59 5.74
CA GLU A 268 -24.74 8.85 5.12
C GLU A 268 -24.26 8.19 3.81
N ASP A 269 -23.53 8.92 2.99
CA ASP A 269 -22.99 8.40 1.72
C ASP A 269 -21.86 7.39 1.98
N MET A 270 -21.02 7.60 3.00
CA MET A 270 -20.03 6.61 3.43
C MET A 270 -20.71 5.26 3.77
N GLU A 271 -21.83 5.30 4.50
CA GLU A 271 -22.58 4.08 4.82
C GLU A 271 -23.22 3.40 3.59
N ILE A 272 -23.60 4.17 2.58
CA ILE A 272 -24.07 3.63 1.29
C ILE A 272 -22.91 2.92 0.59
N LEU A 273 -21.75 3.57 0.46
CA LEU A 273 -20.58 3.05 -0.23
C LEU A 273 -20.01 1.79 0.45
N LYS A 274 -20.00 1.74 1.78
CA LYS A 274 -19.58 0.54 2.55
C LYS A 274 -20.44 -0.69 2.29
N LYS A 275 -21.71 -0.51 1.93
CA LYS A 275 -22.70 -1.58 1.73
C LYS A 275 -22.90 -1.97 0.28
N MET A 276 -22.14 -1.40 -0.64
CA MET A 276 -22.22 -1.74 -2.06
C MET A 276 -21.86 -3.21 -2.30
N LYS A 277 -22.50 -3.79 -3.31
CA LYS A 277 -22.21 -5.18 -3.71
C LYS A 277 -20.81 -5.27 -4.33
N PRO A 278 -20.14 -6.45 -4.21
CA PRO A 278 -18.85 -6.67 -4.84
C PRO A 278 -18.86 -6.32 -6.34
N LEU A 279 -17.79 -5.65 -6.77
CA LEU A 279 -17.57 -5.29 -8.16
C LEU A 279 -17.13 -6.50 -8.98
N ASN A 280 -17.42 -6.47 -10.27
CA ASN A 280 -16.86 -7.42 -11.21
C ASN A 280 -15.52 -6.89 -11.73
N TYR A 281 -14.42 -7.56 -11.39
CA TYR A 281 -13.08 -7.17 -11.80
C TYR A 281 -12.72 -7.50 -13.25
N GLY A 282 -13.65 -8.14 -14.02
CA GLY A 282 -13.40 -8.50 -15.41
C GLY A 282 -12.16 -9.39 -15.56
N ASP A 283 -11.28 -9.04 -16.49
CA ASP A 283 -10.03 -9.78 -16.74
C ASP A 283 -9.08 -9.78 -15.53
N ALA A 284 -9.16 -8.79 -14.63
CA ALA A 284 -8.35 -8.75 -13.43
C ALA A 284 -8.76 -9.81 -12.40
N SER A 285 -9.91 -10.47 -12.56
CA SER A 285 -10.33 -11.60 -11.71
C SER A 285 -9.37 -12.78 -11.72
N VAL A 286 -8.42 -12.84 -12.64
CA VAL A 286 -7.36 -13.87 -12.67
C VAL A 286 -6.33 -13.67 -11.53
N PHE A 287 -6.15 -12.45 -11.04
CA PHE A 287 -5.20 -12.19 -9.98
C PHE A 287 -5.72 -12.71 -8.63
N PRO A 288 -4.85 -13.38 -7.83
CA PRO A 288 -5.26 -13.94 -6.53
C PRO A 288 -5.87 -12.91 -5.57
N VAL A 289 -5.37 -11.68 -5.58
CA VAL A 289 -5.89 -10.58 -4.75
C VAL A 289 -7.34 -10.18 -5.08
N PHE A 290 -7.83 -10.55 -6.25
CA PHE A 290 -9.22 -10.34 -6.70
C PHE A 290 -10.03 -11.65 -6.79
N GLY A 291 -9.57 -12.69 -6.09
CA GLY A 291 -10.26 -13.99 -6.00
C GLY A 291 -9.81 -15.02 -7.04
N GLY A 292 -8.83 -14.68 -7.90
CA GLY A 292 -8.27 -15.60 -8.88
C GLY A 292 -7.47 -16.74 -8.27
N LYS A 293 -7.13 -17.72 -9.11
CA LYS A 293 -6.29 -18.86 -8.78
C LYS A 293 -5.16 -18.93 -9.81
N MET A 294 -3.92 -19.05 -9.35
CA MET A 294 -2.75 -19.24 -10.22
C MET A 294 -2.47 -20.71 -10.47
#